data_4094edb89302d938c17ed72aa15cb1d6
#
_entry.id   4094edb89302d938c17ed72aa15cb1d6
#
_cell.length_a   1.000
_cell.length_b   1.000
_cell.length_c   1.000
_cell.angle_alpha   90.00
_cell.angle_beta   90.00
_cell.angle_gamma   90.00
#
_symmetry.space_group_name_H-M   'P 1'
#
loop_
_entity.id
_entity.type
_entity.pdbx_description
1 polymer ?
#
loop_
_entity_poly.entity_id
_entity_poly.type
_entity_poly.pdbx_seq_one_letter_code
_entity_poly.pdbx_strand_id
1 'polypeptide(L)'
;MNKIDFSYASKSEHNLAQRLIIKTIETITGKKKLEKLYKSYSINTRKPIDFWSDIIKILDIKILNNSSYPLTIPSEGPLIVIANHPFGIIDGLILCSLVSERRSDFKIMTHETLKFLPELEKFILPVDFSNKNRETKKQNIETATKAKHHLNDNGALIIFPSGSVSTAKDLKSNAQDDEWKLFPAKLIHQTKSDVLPIFFDGKNGLLFHLFASKLKNQTLKYSTYIHETKKKLAKKYQFTQAK
;
A
#
# COMPACT_ATOMS: atom_id res chain seq x y z
N MET A 1 -10.47 -24.49 1.99
CA MET A 1 -10.36 -22.99 1.93
C MET A 1 -9.44 -22.54 3.03
N ASN A 2 -8.22 -22.10 2.71
CA ASN A 2 -7.30 -21.58 3.72
C ASN A 2 -7.92 -20.33 4.39
N LYS A 3 -7.90 -20.30 5.71
CA LYS A 3 -8.44 -19.20 6.51
C LYS A 3 -7.52 -17.99 6.32
N ILE A 4 -7.93 -17.03 5.51
CA ILE A 4 -7.18 -15.79 5.31
C ILE A 4 -7.24 -14.98 6.59
N ASP A 5 -6.09 -14.65 7.14
CA ASP A 5 -5.94 -13.87 8.37
C ASP A 5 -5.39 -12.46 8.06
N PHE A 6 -6.25 -11.45 8.04
CA PHE A 6 -5.90 -10.04 7.85
C PHE A 6 -5.23 -9.43 9.09
N SER A 7 -4.43 -10.20 9.84
CA SER A 7 -3.83 -9.72 11.08
C SER A 7 -2.36 -9.34 10.94
N TYR A 8 -2.01 -8.15 11.41
CA TYR A 8 -0.62 -7.76 11.63
C TYR A 8 0.01 -8.40 12.88
N ALA A 9 -0.79 -9.12 13.69
CA ALA A 9 -0.31 -9.82 14.89
C ALA A 9 0.59 -11.02 14.59
N SER A 10 0.53 -11.57 13.37
CA SER A 10 1.30 -12.76 12.96
C SER A 10 2.77 -12.47 12.66
N LYS A 11 3.21 -11.20 12.69
CA LYS A 11 4.61 -10.84 12.47
C LYS A 11 5.52 -11.49 13.50
N SER A 12 6.64 -12.05 13.03
CA SER A 12 7.68 -12.69 13.87
C SER A 12 8.28 -11.75 14.92
N GLU A 13 8.20 -10.44 14.68
CA GLU A 13 8.75 -9.38 15.53
C GLU A 13 7.95 -9.13 16.82
N HIS A 14 6.71 -9.62 16.92
CA HIS A 14 5.84 -9.35 18.05
C HIS A 14 5.91 -10.46 19.09
N ASN A 15 6.12 -10.07 20.36
CA ASN A 15 5.96 -10.99 21.47
C ASN A 15 4.47 -11.34 21.71
N LEU A 16 4.19 -12.36 22.54
CA LEU A 16 2.82 -12.84 22.76
C LEU A 16 1.85 -11.74 23.24
N ALA A 17 2.30 -10.86 24.13
CA ALA A 17 1.47 -9.76 24.63
C ALA A 17 1.14 -8.75 23.52
N GLN A 18 2.13 -8.38 22.70
CA GLN A 18 1.92 -7.50 21.54
C GLN A 18 0.95 -8.11 20.54
N ARG A 19 1.10 -9.41 20.23
CA ARG A 19 0.17 -10.13 19.34
C ARG A 19 -1.26 -10.12 19.86
N LEU A 20 -1.44 -10.30 21.17
CA LEU A 20 -2.76 -10.27 21.80
C LEU A 20 -3.38 -8.87 21.70
N ILE A 21 -2.62 -7.83 22.00
CA ILE A 21 -3.05 -6.43 21.88
C ILE A 21 -3.48 -6.12 20.46
N ILE A 22 -2.64 -6.44 19.45
CA ILE A 22 -2.95 -6.20 18.04
C ILE A 22 -4.24 -6.94 17.66
N LYS A 23 -4.36 -8.25 17.95
CA LYS A 23 -5.55 -9.04 17.65
C LYS A 23 -6.81 -8.46 18.28
N THR A 24 -6.72 -8.02 19.53
CA THR A 24 -7.86 -7.43 20.25
C THR A 24 -8.30 -6.14 19.57
N ILE A 25 -7.37 -5.23 19.28
CA ILE A 25 -7.68 -3.97 18.61
C ILE A 25 -8.25 -4.23 17.20
N GLU A 26 -7.64 -5.10 16.40
CA GLU A 26 -8.10 -5.45 15.06
C GLU A 26 -9.52 -6.03 15.09
N THR A 27 -9.82 -6.90 16.05
CA THR A 27 -11.14 -7.52 16.21
C THR A 27 -12.21 -6.48 16.54
N ILE A 28 -11.93 -5.59 17.49
CA ILE A 28 -12.84 -4.52 17.92
C ILE A 28 -13.01 -3.50 16.78
N THR A 29 -11.94 -3.21 16.05
CA THR A 29 -11.90 -2.11 15.08
C THR A 29 -12.36 -2.46 13.68
N GLY A 30 -12.64 -3.73 13.36
CA GLY A 30 -13.34 -4.07 12.12
C GLY A 30 -12.75 -5.14 11.22
N LYS A 31 -11.77 -5.92 11.69
CA LYS A 31 -11.20 -7.05 10.97
C LYS A 31 -12.29 -7.99 10.41
N LYS A 32 -13.26 -8.38 11.25
CA LYS A 32 -14.38 -9.25 10.83
C LYS A 32 -15.20 -8.67 9.67
N LYS A 33 -15.35 -7.35 9.60
CA LYS A 33 -16.06 -6.69 8.49
C LYS A 33 -15.27 -6.82 7.19
N LEU A 34 -13.97 -6.59 7.22
CA LEU A 34 -13.09 -6.73 6.04
C LEU A 34 -13.01 -8.19 5.59
N GLU A 35 -12.89 -9.12 6.51
CA GLU A 35 -12.92 -10.57 6.20
C GLU A 35 -14.24 -11.00 5.55
N LYS A 36 -15.39 -10.47 6.04
CA LYS A 36 -16.70 -10.74 5.45
C LYS A 36 -16.80 -10.16 4.03
N LEU A 37 -16.33 -8.93 3.81
CA LEU A 37 -16.30 -8.31 2.49
C LEU A 37 -15.42 -9.10 1.51
N TYR A 38 -14.26 -9.53 1.94
CA TYR A 38 -13.39 -10.36 1.11
C TYR A 38 -14.03 -11.73 0.80
N LYS A 39 -14.64 -12.39 1.79
CA LYS A 39 -15.33 -13.68 1.57
C LYS A 39 -16.51 -13.58 0.62
N SER A 40 -17.15 -12.42 0.53
CA SER A 40 -18.21 -12.18 -0.47
C SER A 40 -17.67 -11.98 -1.89
N TYR A 41 -16.37 -11.78 -2.03
CA TYR A 41 -15.70 -11.68 -3.32
C TYR A 41 -15.47 -13.09 -3.90
N SER A 42 -16.17 -13.41 -4.99
CA SER A 42 -16.02 -14.71 -5.66
C SER A 42 -14.80 -14.71 -6.57
N ILE A 43 -13.71 -15.32 -6.11
CA ILE A 43 -12.42 -15.36 -6.81
C ILE A 43 -12.44 -16.32 -8.01
N ASN A 44 -13.28 -17.37 -7.93
CA ASN A 44 -13.22 -18.49 -8.85
C ASN A 44 -13.62 -18.19 -10.31
N THR A 45 -14.16 -17.02 -10.60
CA THR A 45 -14.65 -16.65 -11.94
C THR A 45 -14.00 -15.41 -12.53
N ARG A 46 -13.05 -14.76 -11.83
CA ARG A 46 -12.50 -13.47 -12.22
C ARG A 46 -11.02 -13.55 -12.54
N LYS A 47 -10.56 -12.70 -13.45
CA LYS A 47 -9.12 -12.53 -13.70
C LYS A 47 -8.48 -11.84 -12.50
N PRO A 48 -7.25 -12.20 -12.09
CA PRO A 48 -6.56 -11.55 -10.97
C PRO A 48 -6.44 -10.03 -11.10
N ILE A 49 -6.43 -9.49 -12.32
CA ILE A 49 -6.39 -8.04 -12.56
C ILE A 49 -7.67 -7.34 -12.12
N ASP A 50 -8.82 -7.99 -12.20
CA ASP A 50 -10.13 -7.43 -11.87
C ASP A 50 -10.27 -7.16 -10.36
N PHE A 51 -9.44 -7.83 -9.54
CA PHE A 51 -9.42 -7.63 -8.09
C PHE A 51 -9.33 -6.15 -7.69
N TRP A 52 -8.51 -5.38 -8.39
CA TRP A 52 -8.23 -4.00 -8.03
C TRP A 52 -9.45 -3.08 -8.21
N SER A 53 -10.13 -3.18 -9.33
CA SER A 53 -11.36 -2.41 -9.56
C SER A 53 -12.52 -2.89 -8.69
N ASP A 54 -12.61 -4.20 -8.48
CA ASP A 54 -13.68 -4.78 -7.68
C ASP A 54 -13.55 -4.45 -6.20
N ILE A 55 -12.34 -4.45 -5.65
CA ILE A 55 -12.14 -4.11 -4.24
C ILE A 55 -12.50 -2.65 -3.96
N ILE A 56 -12.22 -1.73 -4.89
CA ILE A 56 -12.64 -0.33 -4.80
C ILE A 56 -14.16 -0.22 -4.74
N LYS A 57 -14.89 -0.98 -5.58
CA LYS A 57 -16.36 -1.02 -5.58
C LYS A 57 -16.91 -1.64 -4.29
N ILE A 58 -16.35 -2.79 -3.85
CA ILE A 58 -16.77 -3.48 -2.63
C ILE A 58 -16.59 -2.61 -1.38
N LEU A 59 -15.51 -1.82 -1.35
CA LEU A 59 -15.23 -0.89 -0.26
C LEU A 59 -15.97 0.44 -0.39
N ASP A 60 -16.75 0.62 -1.48
CA ASP A 60 -17.47 1.86 -1.83
C ASP A 60 -16.53 3.10 -1.78
N ILE A 61 -15.35 2.96 -2.36
CA ILE A 61 -14.37 4.04 -2.42
C ILE A 61 -14.64 4.86 -3.68
N LYS A 62 -14.82 6.18 -3.50
CA LYS A 62 -14.95 7.13 -4.60
C LYS A 62 -13.63 7.84 -4.84
N ILE A 63 -13.07 7.66 -6.03
CA ILE A 63 -11.79 8.25 -6.45
C ILE A 63 -12.07 9.52 -7.23
N LEU A 64 -11.48 10.63 -6.84
CA LEU A 64 -11.64 11.94 -7.48
C LEU A 64 -10.27 12.44 -7.96
N ASN A 65 -10.16 12.74 -9.24
CA ASN A 65 -8.99 13.39 -9.80
C ASN A 65 -9.16 14.92 -9.69
N ASN A 66 -8.32 15.56 -8.89
CA ASN A 66 -8.29 17.00 -8.71
C ASN A 66 -7.29 17.70 -9.63
N SER A 67 -6.64 16.96 -10.54
CA SER A 67 -5.77 17.58 -11.55
C SER A 67 -6.59 18.43 -12.51
N SER A 68 -5.97 19.46 -13.05
CA SER A 68 -6.57 20.29 -14.10
C SER A 68 -6.68 19.58 -15.45
N TYR A 69 -6.19 18.35 -15.56
CA TYR A 69 -6.18 17.49 -16.74
C TYR A 69 -6.49 16.03 -16.37
N PRO A 70 -6.96 15.20 -17.30
CA PRO A 70 -7.20 13.78 -17.08
C PRO A 70 -5.92 13.04 -16.67
N LEU A 71 -6.04 12.04 -15.80
CA LEU A 71 -4.92 11.16 -15.48
C LEU A 71 -4.50 10.40 -16.74
N THR A 72 -3.22 10.55 -17.10
CA THR A 72 -2.64 9.86 -18.25
C THR A 72 -1.61 8.85 -17.78
N ILE A 73 -1.93 7.57 -17.96
CA ILE A 73 -1.02 6.46 -17.65
C ILE A 73 -0.53 5.88 -18.98
N PRO A 74 0.78 5.88 -19.26
CA PRO A 74 1.34 5.24 -20.44
C PRO A 74 0.96 3.77 -20.52
N SER A 75 0.46 3.31 -21.66
CA SER A 75 0.07 1.92 -21.88
C SER A 75 1.25 0.98 -22.03
N GLU A 76 2.42 1.50 -22.38
CA GLU A 76 3.63 0.75 -22.68
C GLU A 76 4.86 1.45 -22.10
N GLY A 77 5.99 0.76 -22.15
CA GLY A 77 7.28 1.26 -21.68
C GLY A 77 7.49 1.18 -20.18
N PRO A 78 8.73 1.36 -19.74
CA PRO A 78 9.07 1.28 -18.32
C PRO A 78 8.49 2.49 -17.59
N LEU A 79 7.63 2.24 -16.60
CA LEU A 79 6.92 3.28 -15.85
C LEU A 79 7.12 3.10 -14.35
N ILE A 80 7.47 4.17 -13.64
CA ILE A 80 7.42 4.20 -12.18
C ILE A 80 6.34 5.19 -11.73
N VAL A 81 5.32 4.68 -11.04
CA VAL A 81 4.30 5.48 -10.36
C VAL A 81 4.79 5.72 -8.93
N ILE A 82 4.99 6.98 -8.57
CA ILE A 82 5.40 7.37 -7.21
C ILE A 82 4.30 8.18 -6.53
N ALA A 83 4.08 7.96 -5.24
CA ALA A 83 3.09 8.70 -4.48
C ALA A 83 3.51 8.88 -3.02
N ASN A 84 2.97 9.94 -2.37
CA ASN A 84 2.93 10.03 -0.92
C ASN A 84 1.96 8.98 -0.36
N HIS A 85 2.03 8.73 0.95
CA HIS A 85 1.33 7.58 1.56
C HIS A 85 0.45 7.94 2.77
N PRO A 86 -0.51 8.89 2.65
CA PRO A 86 -1.25 9.39 3.80
C PRO A 86 -2.27 8.41 4.38
N PHE A 87 -2.80 7.46 3.60
CA PHE A 87 -3.88 6.59 4.02
C PHE A 87 -3.47 5.12 4.18
N GLY A 88 -2.26 4.75 3.82
CA GLY A 88 -1.76 3.38 3.93
C GLY A 88 -2.38 2.43 2.91
N ILE A 89 -3.02 1.36 3.34
CA ILE A 89 -3.57 0.33 2.44
C ILE A 89 -4.43 0.93 1.32
N ILE A 90 -5.21 1.97 1.62
CA ILE A 90 -6.13 2.59 0.67
C ILE A 90 -5.39 3.24 -0.50
N ASP A 91 -4.26 3.91 -0.26
CA ASP A 91 -3.47 4.52 -1.34
C ASP A 91 -2.99 3.45 -2.34
N GLY A 92 -2.49 2.33 -1.79
CA GLY A 92 -2.07 1.20 -2.60
C GLY A 92 -3.20 0.61 -3.44
N LEU A 93 -4.39 0.43 -2.85
CA LEU A 93 -5.56 -0.08 -3.57
C LEU A 93 -6.00 0.88 -4.68
N ILE A 94 -6.03 2.18 -4.40
CA ILE A 94 -6.40 3.21 -5.39
C ILE A 94 -5.40 3.23 -6.54
N LEU A 95 -4.09 3.28 -6.26
CA LEU A 95 -3.07 3.29 -7.33
C LEU A 95 -3.12 2.02 -8.16
N CYS A 96 -3.23 0.84 -7.54
CA CYS A 96 -3.35 -0.41 -8.27
C CYS A 96 -4.62 -0.44 -9.14
N SER A 97 -5.74 0.09 -8.65
CA SER A 97 -6.97 0.20 -9.43
C SER A 97 -6.79 1.12 -10.64
N LEU A 98 -6.26 2.33 -10.44
CA LEU A 98 -6.03 3.29 -11.52
C LEU A 98 -5.05 2.75 -12.57
N VAL A 99 -3.94 2.15 -12.13
CA VAL A 99 -2.95 1.59 -13.06
C VAL A 99 -3.51 0.39 -13.80
N SER A 100 -4.31 -0.47 -13.14
CA SER A 100 -4.89 -1.66 -13.75
C SER A 100 -5.85 -1.38 -14.91
N GLU A 101 -6.39 -0.16 -15.00
CA GLU A 101 -7.24 0.26 -16.12
C GLU A 101 -6.48 0.38 -17.46
N ARG A 102 -5.16 0.56 -17.37
CA ARG A 102 -4.29 0.75 -18.56
C ARG A 102 -3.19 -0.29 -18.69
N ARG A 103 -2.74 -0.88 -17.58
CA ARG A 103 -1.59 -1.78 -17.49
C ARG A 103 -1.94 -3.04 -16.73
N SER A 104 -1.75 -4.20 -17.32
CA SER A 104 -1.91 -5.50 -16.67
C SER A 104 -0.58 -6.07 -16.13
N ASP A 105 0.52 -5.48 -16.53
CA ASP A 105 1.89 -5.86 -16.23
C ASP A 105 2.49 -5.12 -15.03
N PHE A 106 1.71 -4.34 -14.29
CA PHE A 106 2.24 -3.59 -13.16
C PHE A 106 2.58 -4.47 -11.95
N LYS A 107 3.52 -3.97 -11.15
CA LYS A 107 3.83 -4.49 -9.81
C LYS A 107 3.81 -3.36 -8.79
N ILE A 108 3.58 -3.71 -7.52
CA ILE A 108 3.65 -2.78 -6.40
C ILE A 108 4.68 -3.25 -5.37
N MET A 109 5.57 -2.35 -4.96
CA MET A 109 6.47 -2.61 -3.84
C MET A 109 5.74 -2.35 -2.53
N THR A 110 5.54 -3.41 -1.74
CA THR A 110 4.78 -3.32 -0.50
C THR A 110 5.28 -4.32 0.54
N HIS A 111 4.77 -4.20 1.76
CA HIS A 111 5.13 -5.11 2.83
C HIS A 111 4.70 -6.55 2.51
N GLU A 112 5.54 -7.52 2.84
CA GLU A 112 5.34 -8.95 2.56
C GLU A 112 4.02 -9.53 3.11
N THR A 113 3.44 -8.91 4.15
CA THR A 113 2.15 -9.35 4.72
C THR A 113 0.98 -9.34 3.73
N LEU A 114 1.10 -8.69 2.57
CA LEU A 114 0.04 -8.75 1.55
C LEU A 114 0.13 -9.97 0.63
N LYS A 115 1.18 -10.77 0.72
CA LYS A 115 1.34 -12.01 -0.06
C LYS A 115 0.33 -13.11 0.28
N PHE A 116 -0.40 -13.00 1.39
CA PHE A 116 -1.37 -14.01 1.78
C PHE A 116 -2.64 -14.06 0.90
N LEU A 117 -2.79 -13.09 -0.01
CA LEU A 117 -3.86 -13.08 -1.01
C LEU A 117 -3.31 -13.65 -2.33
N PRO A 118 -3.71 -14.86 -2.74
CA PRO A 118 -3.17 -15.51 -3.94
C PRO A 118 -3.33 -14.67 -5.22
N GLU A 119 -4.41 -13.89 -5.31
CA GLU A 119 -4.69 -13.02 -6.44
C GLU A 119 -3.67 -11.91 -6.59
N LEU A 120 -3.03 -11.52 -5.49
CA LEU A 120 -2.08 -10.41 -5.45
C LEU A 120 -0.65 -10.86 -5.68
N GLU A 121 -0.34 -12.14 -5.56
CA GLU A 121 1.04 -12.65 -5.58
C GLU A 121 1.83 -12.16 -6.80
N LYS A 122 1.22 -12.22 -7.98
CA LYS A 122 1.87 -11.78 -9.23
C LYS A 122 2.13 -10.27 -9.31
N PHE A 123 1.39 -9.46 -8.54
CA PHE A 123 1.51 -8.00 -8.53
C PHE A 123 2.45 -7.49 -7.44
N ILE A 124 2.80 -8.31 -6.45
CA ILE A 124 3.54 -7.86 -5.29
C ILE A 124 5.04 -8.11 -5.44
N LEU A 125 5.82 -7.06 -5.23
CA LEU A 125 7.24 -7.11 -4.92
C LEU A 125 7.43 -6.83 -3.42
N PRO A 126 7.70 -7.87 -2.62
CA PRO A 126 7.70 -7.74 -1.17
C PRO A 126 8.95 -7.03 -0.67
N VAL A 127 8.77 -6.08 0.24
CA VAL A 127 9.85 -5.38 0.94
C VAL A 127 9.69 -5.58 2.44
N ASP A 128 10.78 -5.90 3.11
CA ASP A 128 10.86 -5.84 4.56
C ASP A 128 11.54 -4.54 4.98
N PHE A 129 10.76 -3.66 5.62
CA PHE A 129 11.23 -2.35 6.07
C PHE A 129 11.98 -2.41 7.41
N SER A 130 12.07 -3.57 8.06
CA SER A 130 12.74 -3.71 9.36
C SER A 130 14.26 -3.58 9.25
N ASN A 131 14.86 -4.02 8.15
CA ASN A 131 16.31 -4.03 7.89
C ASN A 131 17.16 -4.62 9.05
N LYS A 132 16.57 -5.49 9.88
CA LYS A 132 17.14 -5.89 11.16
C LYS A 132 18.23 -6.94 11.06
N ASN A 133 18.22 -7.76 10.01
CA ASN A 133 19.15 -8.86 9.87
C ASN A 133 19.69 -9.01 8.44
N ARG A 134 20.67 -9.91 8.26
CA ARG A 134 21.30 -10.18 6.97
C ARG A 134 20.31 -10.76 5.95
N GLU A 135 19.35 -11.51 6.42
CA GLU A 135 18.36 -12.19 5.58
C GLU A 135 17.36 -11.20 4.98
N THR A 136 16.83 -10.27 5.77
CA THR A 136 15.95 -9.19 5.27
C THR A 136 16.67 -8.29 4.27
N LYS A 137 17.96 -7.99 4.49
CA LYS A 137 18.76 -7.23 3.53
C LYS A 137 18.92 -7.99 2.21
N LYS A 138 19.19 -9.30 2.25
CA LYS A 138 19.29 -10.16 1.06
C LYS A 138 17.96 -10.17 0.29
N GLN A 139 16.85 -10.38 0.97
CA GLN A 139 15.53 -10.35 0.38
C GLN A 139 15.21 -9.01 -0.29
N ASN A 140 15.56 -7.89 0.35
CA ASN A 140 15.36 -6.56 -0.23
C ASN A 140 16.22 -6.33 -1.47
N ILE A 141 17.45 -6.85 -1.52
CA ILE A 141 18.31 -6.80 -2.70
C ILE A 141 17.70 -7.63 -3.84
N GLU A 142 17.22 -8.83 -3.56
CA GLU A 142 16.53 -9.67 -4.55
C GLU A 142 15.27 -8.98 -5.10
N THR A 143 14.49 -8.36 -4.23
CA THR A 143 13.31 -7.58 -4.64
C THR A 143 13.70 -6.38 -5.50
N ALA A 144 14.76 -5.65 -5.16
CA ALA A 144 15.28 -4.55 -5.95
C ALA A 144 15.74 -5.01 -7.35
N THR A 145 16.42 -6.17 -7.42
CA THR A 145 16.82 -6.79 -8.69
C THR A 145 15.61 -7.16 -9.54
N LYS A 146 14.59 -7.79 -8.95
CA LYS A 146 13.33 -8.13 -9.64
C LYS A 146 12.61 -6.87 -10.14
N ALA A 147 12.58 -5.79 -9.35
CA ALA A 147 12.00 -4.52 -9.75
C ALA A 147 12.71 -3.94 -10.98
N LYS A 148 14.06 -3.95 -10.97
CA LYS A 148 14.86 -3.48 -12.10
C LYS A 148 14.64 -4.30 -13.37
N HIS A 149 14.62 -5.64 -13.28
CA HIS A 149 14.31 -6.51 -14.42
C HIS A 149 12.92 -6.22 -14.97
N HIS A 150 11.92 -6.13 -14.11
CA HIS A 150 10.56 -5.84 -14.50
C HIS A 150 10.42 -4.53 -15.30
N LEU A 151 11.13 -3.48 -14.89
CA LEU A 151 11.16 -2.21 -15.61
C LEU A 151 11.94 -2.31 -16.93
N ASN A 152 13.06 -3.03 -16.95
CA ASN A 152 13.80 -3.28 -18.20
C ASN A 152 12.99 -4.08 -19.23
N ASP A 153 12.02 -4.89 -18.75
CA ASP A 153 11.05 -5.61 -19.58
C ASP A 153 9.82 -4.75 -19.91
N ASN A 154 9.95 -3.42 -19.84
CA ASN A 154 8.90 -2.43 -20.09
C ASN A 154 7.71 -2.47 -19.11
N GLY A 155 7.86 -3.07 -17.95
CA GLY A 155 6.80 -3.16 -16.93
C GLY A 155 6.55 -1.85 -16.20
N ALA A 156 5.41 -1.77 -15.50
CA ALA A 156 5.08 -0.66 -14.61
C ALA A 156 5.31 -1.03 -13.14
N LEU A 157 5.77 -0.06 -12.34
CA LEU A 157 6.08 -0.26 -10.93
C LEU A 157 5.49 0.85 -10.06
N ILE A 158 4.74 0.48 -9.03
CA ILE A 158 4.18 1.42 -8.05
C ILE A 158 5.08 1.40 -6.81
N ILE A 159 5.51 2.59 -6.36
CA ILE A 159 6.38 2.77 -5.20
C ILE A 159 5.88 3.92 -4.33
N PHE A 160 5.88 3.71 -3.00
CA PHE A 160 5.77 4.75 -1.99
C PHE A 160 7.18 5.05 -1.46
N PRO A 161 7.85 6.14 -1.89
CA PRO A 161 9.29 6.33 -1.68
C PRO A 161 9.72 6.45 -0.22
N SER A 162 8.83 6.93 0.67
CA SER A 162 9.10 7.01 2.11
C SER A 162 9.24 5.63 2.76
N GLY A 163 8.58 4.61 2.18
CA GLY A 163 8.50 3.26 2.76
C GLY A 163 7.65 3.18 4.02
N SER A 164 6.95 4.25 4.38
CA SER A 164 6.08 4.32 5.55
C SER A 164 4.85 5.17 5.29
N VAL A 165 3.79 4.95 6.08
CA VAL A 165 2.57 5.78 6.01
C VAL A 165 2.86 7.14 6.63
N SER A 166 2.46 8.21 5.92
CA SER A 166 2.66 9.60 6.31
C SER A 166 2.12 9.89 7.71
N THR A 167 2.84 10.68 8.47
CA THR A 167 2.49 11.02 9.85
C THR A 167 2.40 12.53 10.04
N ALA A 168 1.50 12.97 10.92
CA ALA A 168 1.42 14.36 11.35
C ALA A 168 2.18 14.53 12.67
N LYS A 169 2.96 15.60 12.80
CA LYS A 169 3.70 15.92 14.03
C LYS A 169 2.77 16.24 15.18
N ASP A 170 1.64 16.85 14.87
CA ASP A 170 0.59 17.22 15.84
C ASP A 170 -0.79 17.14 15.19
N LEU A 171 -1.86 17.45 15.95
CA LEU A 171 -3.24 17.33 15.51
C LEU A 171 -3.65 18.32 14.42
N LYS A 172 -2.97 19.46 14.34
CA LYS A 172 -3.29 20.56 13.41
C LYS A 172 -2.48 20.46 12.12
N SER A 173 -1.27 19.87 12.18
CA SER A 173 -0.40 19.75 11.02
C SER A 173 -0.91 18.73 10.01
N ASN A 174 -0.55 18.93 8.75
CA ASN A 174 -0.77 17.95 7.70
C ASN A 174 0.12 16.72 7.91
N ALA A 175 -0.34 15.57 7.44
CA ALA A 175 0.49 14.40 7.38
C ALA A 175 1.57 14.60 6.30
N GLN A 176 2.79 14.22 6.65
CA GLN A 176 3.94 14.27 5.75
C GLN A 176 4.61 12.91 5.71
N ASP A 177 5.12 12.55 4.55
CA ASP A 177 5.99 11.40 4.41
C ASP A 177 7.28 11.60 5.20
N ASP A 178 7.82 10.50 5.68
CA ASP A 178 9.22 10.47 6.09
C ASP A 178 10.12 10.76 4.86
N GLU A 179 11.38 11.04 5.10
CA GLU A 179 12.35 11.29 4.04
C GLU A 179 12.32 10.18 2.97
N TRP A 180 12.16 10.58 1.72
CA TRP A 180 12.13 9.66 0.59
C TRP A 180 13.47 8.97 0.40
N LYS A 181 13.45 7.66 0.23
CA LYS A 181 14.65 6.86 0.03
C LYS A 181 15.25 7.09 -1.35
N LEU A 182 16.56 6.97 -1.45
CA LEU A 182 17.29 7.11 -2.73
C LEU A 182 17.02 5.98 -3.73
N PHE A 183 16.47 4.86 -3.27
CA PHE A 183 16.27 3.68 -4.11
C PHE A 183 15.38 3.96 -5.34
N PRO A 184 14.22 4.61 -5.26
CA PRO A 184 13.42 4.94 -6.44
C PRO A 184 14.17 5.81 -7.44
N ALA A 185 14.90 6.82 -6.99
CA ALA A 185 15.68 7.69 -7.87
C ALA A 185 16.78 6.93 -8.62
N LYS A 186 17.51 6.04 -7.92
CA LYS A 186 18.50 5.16 -8.54
C LYS A 186 17.85 4.24 -9.59
N LEU A 187 16.69 3.68 -9.28
CA LEU A 187 15.96 2.79 -10.17
C LEU A 187 15.53 3.52 -11.45
N ILE A 188 14.92 4.70 -11.32
CA ILE A 188 14.54 5.56 -12.45
C ILE A 188 15.75 5.85 -13.36
N HIS A 189 16.85 6.27 -12.77
CA HIS A 189 18.08 6.57 -13.53
C HIS A 189 18.64 5.34 -14.27
N GLN A 190 18.61 4.17 -13.64
CA GLN A 190 19.18 2.94 -14.21
C GLN A 190 18.31 2.33 -15.31
N THR A 191 16.99 2.45 -15.22
CA THR A 191 16.04 1.84 -16.16
C THR A 191 15.49 2.83 -17.19
N LYS A 192 15.81 4.11 -17.06
CA LYS A 192 15.29 5.19 -17.92
C LYS A 192 13.75 5.22 -17.96
N SER A 193 13.14 4.82 -16.85
CA SER A 193 11.67 4.75 -16.72
C SER A 193 11.06 6.14 -16.72
N ASP A 194 9.90 6.26 -17.36
CA ASP A 194 9.01 7.39 -17.15
C ASP A 194 8.53 7.43 -15.71
N VAL A 195 8.22 8.63 -15.23
CA VAL A 195 7.76 8.83 -13.84
C VAL A 195 6.38 9.47 -13.85
N LEU A 196 5.44 8.81 -13.17
CA LEU A 196 4.10 9.34 -12.93
C LEU A 196 3.96 9.70 -11.45
N PRO A 197 4.12 10.96 -11.07
CA PRO A 197 3.96 11.41 -9.70
C PRO A 197 2.48 11.63 -9.38
N ILE A 198 2.01 11.02 -8.29
CA ILE A 198 0.66 11.14 -7.75
C ILE A 198 0.73 11.68 -6.33
N PHE A 199 -0.12 12.64 -6.03
CA PHE A 199 -0.24 13.19 -4.68
C PHE A 199 -1.65 12.93 -4.14
N PHE A 200 -1.73 12.22 -3.01
CA PHE A 200 -2.98 12.06 -2.25
C PHE A 200 -3.13 13.17 -1.23
N ASP A 201 -4.26 13.85 -1.27
CA ASP A 201 -4.60 14.87 -0.27
C ASP A 201 -5.34 14.25 0.91
N GLY A 202 -4.88 14.57 2.12
CA GLY A 202 -5.50 14.15 3.36
C GLY A 202 -4.58 13.45 4.35
N LYS A 203 -5.19 12.87 5.38
CA LYS A 203 -4.47 12.18 6.46
C LYS A 203 -5.32 11.12 7.14
N ASN A 204 -4.66 10.23 7.86
CA ASN A 204 -5.27 9.27 8.78
C ASN A 204 -5.95 9.96 9.97
N GLY A 205 -6.71 9.19 10.74
CA GLY A 205 -7.40 9.67 11.93
C GLY A 205 -6.45 10.01 13.07
N LEU A 206 -6.99 10.73 14.06
CA LEU A 206 -6.26 11.20 15.23
C LEU A 206 -5.52 10.09 15.98
N LEU A 207 -6.17 8.94 16.19
CA LEU A 207 -5.58 7.83 16.93
C LEU A 207 -4.33 7.27 16.23
N PHE A 208 -4.36 7.20 14.90
CA PHE A 208 -3.20 6.77 14.11
C PHE A 208 -2.00 7.69 14.38
N HIS A 209 -2.19 9.00 14.26
CA HIS A 209 -1.11 9.98 14.47
C HIS A 209 -0.62 10.01 15.91
N LEU A 210 -1.52 9.86 16.89
CA LEU A 210 -1.14 9.77 18.30
C LEU A 210 -0.19 8.61 18.55
N PHE A 211 -0.50 7.43 18.04
CA PHE A 211 0.35 6.24 18.23
C PHE A 211 1.62 6.31 17.38
N ALA A 212 1.55 6.89 16.19
CA ALA A 212 2.71 7.00 15.30
C ALA A 212 3.72 8.06 15.77
N SER A 213 3.25 9.25 16.17
CA SER A 213 4.12 10.40 16.46
C SER A 213 4.44 10.55 17.94
N LYS A 214 3.42 10.57 18.82
CA LYS A 214 3.62 10.84 20.25
C LYS A 214 4.15 9.65 21.02
N LEU A 215 3.56 8.48 20.83
CA LEU A 215 3.97 7.27 21.56
C LEU A 215 5.09 6.51 20.85
N LYS A 216 5.39 6.82 19.60
CA LYS A 216 6.37 6.12 18.75
C LYS A 216 6.25 4.58 18.83
N ASN A 217 5.03 4.10 19.09
CA ASN A 217 4.76 2.69 19.32
C ASN A 217 4.33 2.01 18.02
N GLN A 218 5.25 1.30 17.41
CA GLN A 218 5.02 0.59 16.14
C GLN A 218 3.89 -0.45 16.25
N THR A 219 3.82 -1.17 17.36
CA THR A 219 2.77 -2.18 17.60
C THR A 219 1.37 -1.56 17.57
N LEU A 220 1.18 -0.44 18.27
CA LEU A 220 -0.09 0.28 18.28
C LEU A 220 -0.37 0.95 16.93
N LYS A 221 0.65 1.49 16.25
CA LYS A 221 0.52 2.00 14.88
C LYS A 221 -0.01 0.93 13.93
N TYR A 222 0.57 -0.27 13.93
CA TYR A 222 0.12 -1.38 13.08
C TYR A 222 -1.33 -1.81 13.40
N SER A 223 -1.70 -1.85 14.68
CA SER A 223 -3.05 -2.23 15.06
C SER A 223 -4.12 -1.24 14.58
N THR A 224 -3.77 0.02 14.34
CA THR A 224 -4.71 1.02 13.83
C THR A 224 -4.94 0.95 12.32
N TYR A 225 -4.12 0.24 11.54
CA TYR A 225 -4.32 0.14 10.09
C TYR A 225 -5.69 -0.44 9.70
N ILE A 226 -6.12 -1.51 10.37
CA ILE A 226 -7.44 -2.10 10.17
C ILE A 226 -8.56 -1.11 10.53
N HIS A 227 -8.40 -0.40 11.65
CA HIS A 227 -9.34 0.63 12.09
C HIS A 227 -9.45 1.78 11.10
N GLU A 228 -8.31 2.32 10.65
CA GLU A 228 -8.27 3.39 9.66
C GLU A 228 -8.88 2.94 8.32
N THR A 229 -8.56 1.73 7.86
CA THR A 229 -9.16 1.17 6.64
C THR A 229 -10.68 1.08 6.77
N LYS A 230 -11.21 0.57 7.89
CA LYS A 230 -12.65 0.51 8.13
C LYS A 230 -13.33 1.88 8.14
N LYS A 231 -12.70 2.89 8.78
CA LYS A 231 -13.23 4.27 8.81
C LYS A 231 -13.26 4.93 7.44
N LYS A 232 -12.50 4.43 6.51
CA LYS A 232 -12.32 4.96 5.16
C LYS A 232 -13.21 4.31 4.11
N LEU A 233 -14.00 3.29 4.50
CA LEU A 233 -15.02 2.72 3.63
C LEU A 233 -16.08 3.76 3.31
N ALA A 234 -16.63 3.70 2.11
CA ALA A 234 -17.66 4.61 1.61
C ALA A 234 -17.25 6.11 1.65
N LYS A 235 -15.97 6.40 1.42
CA LYS A 235 -15.43 7.77 1.41
C LYS A 235 -14.89 8.17 0.03
N LYS A 236 -14.75 9.48 -0.13
CA LYS A 236 -14.11 10.10 -1.31
C LYS A 236 -12.63 10.30 -1.03
N TYR A 237 -11.80 9.98 -2.01
CA TYR A 237 -10.35 10.17 -1.98
C TYR A 237 -9.95 11.04 -3.15
N GLN A 238 -9.17 12.04 -2.87
CA GLN A 238 -8.70 12.99 -3.88
C GLN A 238 -7.23 12.73 -4.16
N PHE A 239 -6.88 12.77 -5.43
CA PHE A 239 -5.49 12.75 -5.85
C PHE A 239 -5.24 13.80 -6.92
N THR A 240 -3.99 14.18 -7.07
CA THR A 240 -3.51 15.08 -8.10
C THR A 240 -2.30 14.44 -8.76
N GLN A 241 -2.29 14.41 -10.10
CA GLN A 241 -1.08 14.11 -10.84
C GLN A 241 -0.22 15.37 -10.85
N ALA A 242 1.01 15.28 -10.37
CA ALA A 242 1.98 16.35 -10.51
C ALA A 242 2.52 16.41 -11.96
N LYS A 243 2.93 17.62 -12.37
CA LYS A 243 3.58 17.83 -13.68
C LYS A 243 5.05 17.45 -13.61
#